data_d04e3b8bc80dd2d85e3c0193dbc5451c
#
_entry.id   d04e3b8bc80dd2d85e3c0193dbc5451c
#
_cell.length_a   1.000
_cell.length_b   1.000
_cell.length_c   1.000
_cell.angle_alpha   90.00
_cell.angle_beta   90.00
_cell.angle_gamma   90.00
#
_symmetry.space_group_name_H-M   'P 1'
#
loop_
_entity.id
_entity.type
_entity.pdbx_description
1 polymer ?
#
loop_
_entity_poly.entity_id
_entity_poly.type
_entity_poly.pdbx_seq_one_letter_code
_entity_poly.pdbx_strand_id
1 'polypeptide(L)'
;MGMNDTPSSERLHIGFFGRRNAGKSSVVNAVTNQNMSLVSDKKGTTTDPVEKTMELLPLGPVVIIDTAGFDDGGTLGTMRVERTKAVLNRVDIAVLVVDGTIGMTSVENELVSLFEEKKIPYLIVFNKCDLLDNTTDGKIFVSAKNNTNIELLKDKIAKVVNAQKSDKRLCGDLVNKNDFVVLVIPIDSAAPKGRIILPQQQVIRDLLDSGAIPVCVRESELADTLKNLGTKPKLVITDSQVFKPVSEIVPNDIKLTSFSILMARYKGFLKTAVNGARAIESLNDGDKILISEGCTHHRQCDDIGTVKLPRLLKNYTGKNFEIVTSSGKDFPNNLSEFSLAIHCGACMLNSREVISRMNRSVDSGVPFTNYGIAIAYMRGILDRSIEMFDE
;
A
#
# COMPACT_ATOMS: atom_id res chain seq x y z
N MET A 1 -1.64 18.64 -2.98
CA MET A 1 -2.24 17.67 -3.91
C MET A 1 -3.53 18.28 -4.45
N GLY A 2 -3.67 18.36 -5.77
CA GLY A 2 -4.92 18.77 -6.41
C GLY A 2 -6.02 17.75 -6.16
N MET A 3 -7.29 18.17 -6.27
CA MET A 3 -8.45 17.28 -6.05
C MET A 3 -8.51 16.10 -7.05
N ASN A 4 -7.73 16.12 -8.13
CA ASN A 4 -7.72 15.13 -9.20
C ASN A 4 -6.43 14.28 -9.22
N ASP A 5 -5.54 14.42 -8.25
CA ASP A 5 -4.28 13.65 -8.24
C ASP A 5 -4.54 12.21 -7.79
N THR A 6 -4.13 11.24 -8.60
CA THR A 6 -4.13 9.82 -8.21
C THR A 6 -3.29 9.65 -6.95
N PRO A 7 -3.83 9.03 -5.88
CA PRO A 7 -3.09 8.79 -4.66
C PRO A 7 -1.82 7.94 -4.89
N SER A 8 -0.77 8.17 -4.11
CA SER A 8 0.49 7.40 -4.24
C SER A 8 0.25 5.89 -4.11
N SER A 9 -0.69 5.47 -3.27
CA SER A 9 -1.05 4.06 -3.08
C SER A 9 -1.64 3.36 -4.30
N GLU A 10 -2.13 4.12 -5.27
CA GLU A 10 -2.73 3.62 -6.52
C GLU A 10 -1.81 3.79 -7.73
N ARG A 11 -0.71 4.53 -7.55
CA ARG A 11 0.30 4.69 -8.60
C ARG A 11 1.17 3.46 -8.69
N LEU A 12 1.59 3.14 -9.90
CA LEU A 12 2.59 2.11 -10.12
C LEU A 12 3.96 2.60 -9.65
N HIS A 13 4.59 1.86 -8.73
CA HIS A 13 5.92 2.18 -8.21
C HIS A 13 7.00 1.47 -9.02
N ILE A 14 7.79 2.23 -9.78
CA ILE A 14 8.87 1.74 -10.63
C ILE A 14 10.20 2.09 -9.98
N GLY A 15 10.94 1.07 -9.51
CA GLY A 15 12.28 1.25 -8.92
C GLY A 15 13.38 1.05 -9.94
N PHE A 16 14.30 2.00 -10.05
CA PHE A 16 15.50 1.88 -10.87
C PHE A 16 16.69 1.53 -9.99
N PHE A 17 17.36 0.43 -10.31
CA PHE A 17 18.48 -0.13 -9.58
C PHE A 17 19.67 -0.30 -10.51
N GLY A 18 20.87 -0.40 -9.94
CA GLY A 18 22.08 -0.65 -10.72
C GLY A 18 23.31 -0.05 -10.05
N ARG A 19 24.46 -0.44 -10.55
CA ARG A 19 25.76 0.00 -10.07
C ARG A 19 25.97 1.50 -10.34
N ARG A 20 26.87 2.10 -9.57
CA ARG A 20 27.35 3.46 -9.84
C ARG A 20 27.88 3.54 -11.26
N ASN A 21 27.60 4.63 -11.96
CA ASN A 21 28.00 4.90 -13.35
C ASN A 21 27.40 3.98 -14.44
N ALA A 22 26.46 3.06 -14.11
CA ALA A 22 25.69 2.33 -15.12
C ALA A 22 24.76 3.26 -15.95
N GLY A 23 24.63 4.52 -15.54
CA GLY A 23 23.77 5.50 -16.21
C GLY A 23 22.31 5.42 -15.78
N LYS A 24 22.04 4.91 -14.57
CA LYS A 24 20.69 4.76 -14.01
C LYS A 24 19.89 6.06 -14.08
N SER A 25 20.41 7.15 -13.50
CA SER A 25 19.72 8.46 -13.52
C SER A 25 19.55 9.01 -14.94
N SER A 26 20.47 8.71 -15.86
CA SER A 26 20.31 9.05 -17.27
C SER A 26 19.18 8.29 -17.93
N VAL A 27 19.02 6.99 -17.64
CA VAL A 27 17.88 6.17 -18.11
C VAL A 27 16.59 6.69 -17.52
N VAL A 28 16.54 7.01 -16.22
CA VAL A 28 15.38 7.62 -15.56
C VAL A 28 15.00 8.93 -16.25
N ASN A 29 15.96 9.82 -16.52
CA ASN A 29 15.73 11.08 -17.22
C ASN A 29 15.20 10.85 -18.63
N ALA A 30 15.76 9.91 -19.37
CA ALA A 30 15.28 9.57 -20.72
C ALA A 30 13.86 9.00 -20.70
N VAL A 31 13.55 8.07 -19.79
CA VAL A 31 12.21 7.48 -19.62
C VAL A 31 11.19 8.54 -19.24
N THR A 32 11.53 9.46 -18.36
CA THR A 32 10.62 10.50 -17.86
C THR A 32 10.55 11.73 -18.76
N ASN A 33 11.44 11.83 -19.72
CA ASN A 33 11.63 13.01 -20.59
C ASN A 33 11.81 14.32 -19.77
N GLN A 34 12.45 14.21 -18.61
CA GLN A 34 12.66 15.31 -17.67
C GLN A 34 14.06 15.19 -17.08
N ASN A 35 14.75 16.31 -16.92
CA ASN A 35 15.96 16.38 -16.14
C ASN A 35 15.57 16.22 -14.65
N MET A 36 15.55 14.98 -14.18
CA MET A 36 15.49 14.68 -12.75
C MET A 36 16.89 14.92 -12.18
N SER A 37 17.28 16.20 -12.06
CA SER A 37 18.48 16.51 -11.31
C SER A 37 18.25 16.10 -9.86
N LEU A 38 19.11 15.23 -9.37
CA LEU A 38 19.29 14.93 -7.95
C LEU A 38 19.83 16.19 -7.25
N VAL A 39 19.01 17.21 -7.13
CA VAL A 39 19.30 18.35 -6.26
C VAL A 39 18.60 18.06 -4.95
N SER A 40 19.29 17.32 -4.08
CA SER A 40 19.06 17.57 -2.67
C SER A 40 19.73 18.93 -2.38
N ASP A 41 18.98 19.91 -1.93
CA ASP A 41 19.46 21.22 -1.49
C ASP A 41 20.40 21.16 -0.28
N LYS A 42 20.85 19.98 0.14
CA LYS A 42 21.85 19.74 1.18
C LYS A 42 23.01 18.94 0.62
N LYS A 43 24.11 19.64 0.36
CA LYS A 43 25.42 19.04 0.15
C LYS A 43 25.75 18.15 1.36
N GLY A 44 25.81 16.81 1.16
CA GLY A 44 26.41 15.92 2.16
C GLY A 44 25.75 14.56 2.42
N THR A 45 24.56 14.26 1.90
CA THR A 45 23.90 12.96 2.17
C THR A 45 23.10 12.45 0.98
N THR A 46 23.78 12.03 -0.09
CA THR A 46 23.16 11.44 -1.30
C THR A 46 22.91 9.94 -1.15
N THR A 47 22.23 9.51 -0.09
CA THR A 47 21.95 8.09 0.16
C THR A 47 20.49 7.73 0.18
N ASP A 48 19.59 8.70 0.18
CA ASP A 48 18.15 8.43 0.17
C ASP A 48 17.61 8.32 -1.26
N PRO A 49 16.69 7.38 -1.53
CA PRO A 49 16.08 7.24 -2.84
C PRO A 49 15.23 8.48 -3.17
N VAL A 50 15.34 8.97 -4.39
CA VAL A 50 14.54 10.09 -4.89
C VAL A 50 13.25 9.54 -5.48
N GLU A 51 12.13 10.02 -4.97
CA GLU A 51 10.79 9.65 -5.43
C GLU A 51 10.16 10.80 -6.20
N LYS A 52 9.60 10.51 -7.37
CA LYS A 52 8.86 11.47 -8.18
C LYS A 52 7.57 10.87 -8.71
N THR A 53 6.47 11.58 -8.47
CA THR A 53 5.15 11.23 -9.01
C THR A 53 4.94 11.91 -10.35
N MET A 54 4.44 11.17 -11.33
CA MET A 54 4.16 11.71 -12.67
C MET A 54 3.16 10.85 -13.44
N GLU A 55 2.72 11.37 -14.57
CA GLU A 55 2.02 10.60 -15.60
C GLU A 55 3.05 10.10 -16.62
N LEU A 56 3.07 8.79 -16.89
CA LEU A 56 4.01 8.17 -17.84
C LEU A 56 3.25 7.29 -18.83
N LEU A 57 3.10 7.74 -20.06
CA LEU A 57 2.46 6.93 -21.11
C LEU A 57 3.37 5.81 -21.58
N PRO A 58 2.84 4.60 -21.85
CA PRO A 58 1.43 4.19 -21.79
C PRO A 58 1.00 3.66 -20.41
N LEU A 59 1.79 3.85 -19.35
CA LEU A 59 1.62 3.29 -18.01
C LEU A 59 0.55 4.02 -17.17
N GLY A 60 0.34 5.31 -17.43
CA GLY A 60 -0.51 6.17 -16.61
C GLY A 60 0.22 6.75 -15.40
N PRO A 61 -0.48 6.93 -14.24
CA PRO A 61 0.11 7.52 -13.06
C PRO A 61 1.13 6.60 -12.38
N VAL A 62 2.37 7.08 -12.24
CA VAL A 62 3.50 6.32 -11.67
C VAL A 62 4.19 7.08 -10.55
N VAL A 63 4.93 6.33 -9.72
CA VAL A 63 5.99 6.83 -8.83
C VAL A 63 7.30 6.25 -9.32
N ILE A 64 8.20 7.10 -9.78
CA ILE A 64 9.57 6.71 -10.14
C ILE A 64 10.44 6.81 -8.89
N ILE A 65 11.17 5.73 -8.58
CA ILE A 65 12.09 5.66 -7.46
C ILE A 65 13.49 5.44 -8.01
N ASP A 66 14.32 6.48 -7.96
CA ASP A 66 15.74 6.39 -8.31
C ASP A 66 16.54 6.06 -7.06
N THR A 67 17.21 4.89 -7.06
CA THR A 67 18.01 4.44 -5.92
C THR A 67 19.46 4.92 -6.06
N ALA A 68 20.16 5.11 -4.93
CA ALA A 68 21.60 5.33 -4.97
C ALA A 68 22.32 4.15 -5.64
N GLY A 69 23.35 4.43 -6.45
CA GLY A 69 24.15 3.39 -7.10
C GLY A 69 24.85 2.49 -6.09
N PHE A 70 24.95 1.21 -6.41
CA PHE A 70 25.74 0.24 -5.63
C PHE A 70 27.23 0.44 -5.96
N ASP A 71 28.08 0.49 -4.91
CA ASP A 71 29.53 0.49 -5.05
C ASP A 71 30.11 -0.75 -4.37
N ASP A 72 31.17 -1.27 -4.94
CA ASP A 72 31.98 -2.36 -4.40
C ASP A 72 32.80 -1.86 -3.21
N GLY A 73 32.37 -2.09 -1.97
CA GLY A 73 33.28 -2.05 -0.84
C GLY A 73 32.91 -1.20 0.37
N GLY A 74 33.02 -1.82 1.55
CA GLY A 74 33.11 -1.22 2.87
C GLY A 74 31.83 -1.27 3.71
N THR A 75 31.92 -0.82 4.97
CA THR A 75 30.84 -0.73 5.96
C THR A 75 29.60 0.05 5.49
N LEU A 76 29.74 0.87 4.45
CA LEU A 76 28.62 1.49 3.73
C LEU A 76 27.78 0.48 2.92
N GLY A 77 28.33 -0.70 2.59
CA GLY A 77 27.62 -1.73 1.82
C GLY A 77 26.40 -2.29 2.56
N THR A 78 26.52 -2.60 3.85
CA THR A 78 25.40 -3.14 4.65
C THR A 78 24.24 -2.15 4.79
N MET A 79 24.53 -0.88 5.03
CA MET A 79 23.50 0.17 5.11
C MET A 79 22.80 0.39 3.76
N ARG A 80 23.53 0.22 2.63
CA ARG A 80 22.93 0.33 1.29
C ARG A 80 22.05 -0.86 0.96
N VAL A 81 22.45 -2.07 1.34
CA VAL A 81 21.64 -3.28 1.20
C VAL A 81 20.32 -3.14 1.99
N GLU A 82 20.37 -2.67 3.24
CA GLU A 82 19.17 -2.43 4.05
C GLU A 82 18.24 -1.37 3.42
N ARG A 83 18.80 -0.27 2.92
CA ARG A 83 18.02 0.76 2.21
C ARG A 83 17.41 0.23 0.92
N THR A 84 18.14 -0.58 0.17
CA THR A 84 17.62 -1.21 -1.04
C THR A 84 16.49 -2.16 -0.71
N LYS A 85 16.63 -3.00 0.31
CA LYS A 85 15.56 -3.86 0.80
C LYS A 85 14.32 -3.05 1.20
N ALA A 86 14.50 -1.90 1.85
CA ALA A 86 13.42 -1.00 2.21
C ALA A 86 12.70 -0.43 0.97
N VAL A 87 13.45 -0.05 -0.08
CA VAL A 87 12.85 0.39 -1.36
C VAL A 87 12.10 -0.74 -2.03
N LEU A 88 12.70 -1.94 -2.09
CA LEU A 88 12.09 -3.11 -2.73
C LEU A 88 10.75 -3.51 -2.09
N ASN A 89 10.55 -3.21 -0.81
CA ASN A 89 9.27 -3.46 -0.15
C ASN A 89 8.10 -2.62 -0.72
N ARG A 90 8.40 -1.56 -1.49
CA ARG A 90 7.40 -0.62 -2.04
C ARG A 90 7.33 -0.62 -3.56
N VAL A 91 8.24 -1.32 -4.23
CA VAL A 91 8.37 -1.32 -5.69
C VAL A 91 7.48 -2.39 -6.31
N ASP A 92 6.67 -2.02 -7.28
CA ASP A 92 5.81 -2.95 -8.03
C ASP A 92 6.58 -3.61 -9.17
N ILE A 93 7.55 -2.90 -9.77
CA ILE A 93 8.46 -3.43 -10.79
C ILE A 93 9.86 -2.84 -10.62
N ALA A 94 10.89 -3.66 -10.71
CA ALA A 94 12.29 -3.24 -10.68
C ALA A 94 12.87 -3.17 -12.11
N VAL A 95 13.59 -2.08 -12.39
CA VAL A 95 14.39 -1.93 -13.61
C VAL A 95 15.85 -1.93 -13.21
N LEU A 96 16.57 -3.00 -13.55
CA LEU A 96 18.01 -3.12 -13.32
C LEU A 96 18.75 -2.54 -14.51
N VAL A 97 19.42 -1.41 -14.28
CA VAL A 97 20.24 -0.74 -15.29
C VAL A 97 21.68 -1.23 -15.20
N VAL A 98 22.14 -1.90 -16.25
CA VAL A 98 23.47 -2.48 -16.40
C VAL A 98 24.27 -1.63 -17.38
N ASP A 99 25.54 -1.43 -17.12
CA ASP A 99 26.47 -0.85 -18.11
C ASP A 99 26.70 -1.88 -19.23
N GLY A 100 26.19 -1.61 -20.43
CA GLY A 100 26.29 -2.52 -21.57
C GLY A 100 27.73 -2.84 -21.98
N THR A 101 28.69 -1.93 -21.70
CA THR A 101 30.11 -2.12 -22.03
C THR A 101 30.82 -3.08 -21.06
N ILE A 102 30.28 -3.28 -19.86
CA ILE A 102 30.83 -4.15 -18.82
C ILE A 102 30.01 -5.45 -18.68
N GLY A 103 28.70 -5.38 -18.83
CA GLY A 103 27.81 -6.50 -18.63
C GLY A 103 27.43 -6.72 -17.15
N MET A 104 26.82 -7.87 -16.89
CA MET A 104 26.42 -8.30 -15.55
C MET A 104 27.63 -8.65 -14.70
N THR A 105 27.69 -8.14 -13.48
CA THR A 105 28.72 -8.45 -12.47
C THR A 105 28.09 -9.14 -11.26
N SER A 106 28.88 -9.44 -10.21
CA SER A 106 28.38 -9.99 -8.95
C SER A 106 27.30 -9.11 -8.33
N VAL A 107 27.45 -7.78 -8.40
CA VAL A 107 26.53 -6.79 -7.82
C VAL A 107 25.15 -6.85 -8.49
N GLU A 108 25.11 -6.90 -9.82
CA GLU A 108 23.85 -7.02 -10.53
C GLU A 108 23.18 -8.39 -10.28
N ASN A 109 23.96 -9.46 -10.17
CA ASN A 109 23.43 -10.79 -9.83
C ASN A 109 22.86 -10.84 -8.41
N GLU A 110 23.48 -10.19 -7.43
CA GLU A 110 22.94 -10.05 -6.07
C GLU A 110 21.60 -9.29 -6.07
N LEU A 111 21.50 -8.22 -6.87
CA LEU A 111 20.24 -7.49 -7.01
C LEU A 111 19.12 -8.36 -7.63
N VAL A 112 19.45 -9.14 -8.65
CA VAL A 112 18.51 -10.10 -9.25
C VAL A 112 18.03 -11.12 -8.21
N SER A 113 18.95 -11.69 -7.43
CA SER A 113 18.60 -12.62 -6.36
C SER A 113 17.66 -11.99 -5.32
N LEU A 114 17.86 -10.70 -4.96
CA LEU A 114 16.96 -9.97 -4.08
C LEU A 114 15.58 -9.73 -4.70
N PHE A 115 15.50 -9.48 -6.01
CA PHE A 115 14.22 -9.33 -6.70
C PHE A 115 13.44 -10.65 -6.71
N GLU A 116 14.13 -11.76 -6.94
CA GLU A 116 13.55 -13.11 -6.94
C GLU A 116 13.09 -13.52 -5.55
N GLU A 117 13.92 -13.33 -4.51
CA GLU A 117 13.58 -13.58 -3.11
C GLU A 117 12.28 -12.85 -2.72
N LYS A 118 12.18 -11.56 -3.11
CA LYS A 118 11.00 -10.73 -2.81
C LYS A 118 9.88 -10.87 -3.82
N LYS A 119 10.01 -11.76 -4.80
CA LYS A 119 9.01 -11.97 -5.87
C LYS A 119 8.61 -10.65 -6.55
N ILE A 120 9.60 -9.80 -6.84
CA ILE A 120 9.40 -8.55 -7.56
C ILE A 120 9.65 -8.80 -9.03
N PRO A 121 8.68 -8.49 -9.92
CA PRO A 121 8.93 -8.53 -11.35
C PRO A 121 10.03 -7.55 -11.72
N TYR A 122 10.90 -7.94 -12.61
CA TYR A 122 12.01 -7.09 -12.99
C TYR A 122 12.33 -7.14 -14.48
N LEU A 123 13.00 -6.12 -14.96
CA LEU A 123 13.59 -6.03 -16.29
C LEU A 123 15.07 -5.70 -16.16
N ILE A 124 15.91 -6.39 -16.94
CA ILE A 124 17.34 -6.06 -17.05
C ILE A 124 17.53 -5.25 -18.33
N VAL A 125 18.13 -4.07 -18.20
CA VAL A 125 18.31 -3.09 -19.27
C VAL A 125 19.79 -2.75 -19.40
N PHE A 126 20.37 -3.03 -20.55
CA PHE A 126 21.77 -2.74 -20.86
C PHE A 126 21.84 -1.33 -21.47
N ASN A 127 22.33 -0.38 -20.69
CA ASN A 127 22.51 1.00 -21.14
C ASN A 127 23.86 1.20 -21.85
N LYS A 128 24.03 2.33 -22.52
CA LYS A 128 25.22 2.70 -23.30
C LYS A 128 25.41 1.83 -24.56
N CYS A 129 24.33 1.40 -25.19
CA CYS A 129 24.44 0.63 -26.42
C CYS A 129 25.05 1.41 -27.59
N ASP A 130 25.12 2.72 -27.49
CA ASP A 130 25.83 3.59 -28.42
C ASP A 130 27.36 3.39 -28.43
N LEU A 131 27.91 2.66 -27.46
CA LEU A 131 29.34 2.30 -27.34
C LEU A 131 29.59 0.84 -27.71
N LEU A 132 28.60 0.11 -28.21
CA LEU A 132 28.71 -1.31 -28.56
C LEU A 132 28.67 -1.50 -30.08
N ASP A 133 29.56 -2.31 -30.61
CA ASP A 133 29.56 -2.66 -32.04
C ASP A 133 28.42 -3.61 -32.41
N ASN A 134 28.03 -4.50 -31.48
CA ASN A 134 26.93 -5.47 -31.69
C ASN A 134 26.08 -5.63 -30.42
N THR A 135 24.79 -5.86 -30.58
CA THR A 135 23.85 -6.18 -29.50
C THR A 135 23.38 -7.62 -29.62
N THR A 136 23.23 -8.30 -28.49
CA THR A 136 22.79 -9.71 -28.43
C THR A 136 21.29 -9.81 -28.51
N ASP A 137 20.73 -10.67 -29.31
CA ASP A 137 19.29 -10.92 -29.39
C ASP A 137 18.71 -11.37 -28.03
N GLY A 138 17.49 -10.92 -27.76
CA GLY A 138 16.74 -11.28 -26.55
C GLY A 138 17.00 -10.40 -25.34
N LYS A 139 17.97 -9.48 -25.37
CA LYS A 139 18.24 -8.50 -24.30
C LYS A 139 17.68 -7.13 -24.65
N ILE A 140 17.43 -6.31 -23.64
CA ILE A 140 16.97 -4.93 -23.81
C ILE A 140 18.19 -4.01 -23.77
N PHE A 141 18.58 -3.50 -24.92
CA PHE A 141 19.65 -2.53 -25.04
C PHE A 141 19.11 -1.12 -25.27
N VAL A 142 19.59 -0.15 -24.51
CA VAL A 142 19.17 1.25 -24.61
C VAL A 142 20.38 2.18 -24.63
N SER A 143 20.22 3.35 -25.21
CA SER A 143 21.14 4.47 -24.99
C SER A 143 20.35 5.65 -24.44
N ALA A 144 20.53 5.94 -23.17
CA ALA A 144 19.95 7.13 -22.54
C ALA A 144 20.51 8.44 -23.13
N LYS A 145 21.73 8.40 -23.67
CA LYS A 145 22.38 9.54 -24.30
C LYS A 145 21.74 9.90 -25.64
N ASN A 146 21.40 8.90 -26.44
CA ASN A 146 20.87 9.08 -27.79
C ASN A 146 19.36 8.81 -27.88
N ASN A 147 18.68 8.54 -26.74
CA ASN A 147 17.31 8.12 -26.64
C ASN A 147 16.95 6.84 -27.44
N THR A 148 17.95 5.98 -27.68
CA THR A 148 17.75 4.75 -28.44
C THR A 148 16.98 3.73 -27.59
N ASN A 149 15.91 3.14 -28.12
CA ASN A 149 15.08 2.11 -27.51
C ASN A 149 14.40 2.50 -26.17
N ILE A 150 14.30 3.79 -25.84
CA ILE A 150 13.62 4.23 -24.60
C ILE A 150 12.12 3.95 -24.65
N GLU A 151 11.46 4.16 -25.78
CA GLU A 151 10.04 3.81 -25.94
C GLU A 151 9.82 2.29 -25.84
N LEU A 152 10.72 1.48 -26.43
CA LEU A 152 10.69 0.03 -26.26
C LEU A 152 10.77 -0.39 -24.78
N LEU A 153 11.61 0.30 -23.99
CA LEU A 153 11.72 0.06 -22.55
C LEU A 153 10.38 0.36 -21.85
N LYS A 154 9.74 1.49 -22.15
CA LYS A 154 8.41 1.84 -21.60
C LYS A 154 7.35 0.77 -21.94
N ASP A 155 7.32 0.31 -23.18
CA ASP A 155 6.41 -0.75 -23.62
C ASP A 155 6.65 -2.08 -22.91
N LYS A 156 7.93 -2.45 -22.69
CA LYS A 156 8.28 -3.66 -21.94
C LYS A 156 7.86 -3.56 -20.47
N ILE A 157 8.07 -2.40 -19.83
CA ILE A 157 7.59 -2.15 -18.46
C ILE A 157 6.05 -2.30 -18.44
N ALA A 158 5.34 -1.68 -19.39
CA ALA A 158 3.89 -1.77 -19.47
C ALA A 158 3.39 -3.22 -19.66
N LYS A 159 4.06 -4.01 -20.47
CA LYS A 159 3.72 -5.44 -20.67
C LYS A 159 3.87 -6.25 -19.39
N VAL A 160 4.96 -6.08 -18.66
CA VAL A 160 5.21 -6.79 -17.39
C VAL A 160 4.16 -6.41 -16.35
N VAL A 161 3.83 -5.13 -16.24
CA VAL A 161 2.82 -4.62 -15.31
C VAL A 161 1.43 -5.13 -15.66
N ASN A 162 1.04 -5.05 -16.93
CA ASN A 162 -0.28 -5.49 -17.37
C ASN A 162 -0.48 -7.00 -17.21
N ALA A 163 0.58 -7.79 -17.36
CA ALA A 163 0.53 -9.24 -17.09
C ALA A 163 0.26 -9.58 -15.62
N GLN A 164 0.44 -8.62 -14.70
CA GLN A 164 0.21 -8.79 -13.26
C GLN A 164 -1.03 -8.06 -12.75
N LYS A 165 -1.70 -7.29 -13.60
CA LYS A 165 -2.97 -6.67 -13.20
C LYS A 165 -3.97 -7.77 -12.87
N SER A 166 -4.31 -7.89 -11.61
CA SER A 166 -5.45 -8.68 -11.18
C SER A 166 -6.71 -7.82 -11.28
N ASP A 167 -7.82 -8.41 -11.71
CA ASP A 167 -9.14 -7.77 -11.70
C ASP A 167 -9.70 -7.62 -10.28
N LYS A 168 -8.81 -7.42 -9.29
CA LYS A 168 -9.21 -7.23 -7.90
C LYS A 168 -10.03 -5.95 -7.78
N ARG A 169 -11.24 -6.11 -7.26
CA ARG A 169 -12.13 -5.01 -6.92
C ARG A 169 -12.23 -4.83 -5.41
N LEU A 170 -12.55 -3.62 -4.97
CA LEU A 170 -12.79 -3.35 -3.55
C LEU A 170 -14.06 -4.05 -3.07
N CYS A 171 -15.15 -3.81 -3.79
CA CYS A 171 -16.48 -4.38 -3.51
C CYS A 171 -17.34 -4.56 -4.76
N GLY A 172 -16.88 -4.15 -5.93
CA GLY A 172 -17.64 -4.21 -7.17
C GLY A 172 -17.96 -5.64 -7.64
N ASP A 173 -17.20 -6.61 -7.17
CA ASP A 173 -17.45 -8.06 -7.38
C ASP A 173 -18.51 -8.64 -6.42
N LEU A 174 -18.94 -7.90 -5.41
CA LEU A 174 -19.96 -8.30 -4.43
C LEU A 174 -21.37 -7.83 -4.82
N VAL A 175 -21.49 -7.06 -5.89
CA VAL A 175 -22.73 -6.39 -6.30
C VAL A 175 -23.00 -6.60 -7.80
N ASN A 176 -24.25 -6.45 -8.17
CA ASN A 176 -24.69 -6.44 -9.56
C ASN A 176 -25.10 -5.04 -10.01
N LYS A 177 -25.28 -4.88 -11.31
CA LYS A 177 -25.81 -3.64 -11.88
C LYS A 177 -27.18 -3.32 -11.27
N ASN A 178 -27.37 -2.05 -10.88
CA ASN A 178 -28.57 -1.51 -10.22
C ASN A 178 -28.79 -1.96 -8.77
N ASP A 179 -27.89 -2.74 -8.16
CA ASP A 179 -27.95 -3.00 -6.72
C ASP A 179 -27.74 -1.70 -5.93
N PHE A 180 -28.55 -1.47 -4.91
CA PHE A 180 -28.32 -0.38 -3.96
C PHE A 180 -27.30 -0.80 -2.92
N VAL A 181 -26.32 0.08 -2.67
CA VAL A 181 -25.33 -0.07 -1.61
C VAL A 181 -25.35 1.17 -0.72
N VAL A 182 -25.61 0.99 0.57
CA VAL A 182 -25.62 2.10 1.52
C VAL A 182 -24.26 2.27 2.15
N LEU A 183 -23.69 3.47 2.01
CA LEU A 183 -22.39 3.85 2.57
C LEU A 183 -22.63 4.77 3.77
N VAL A 184 -22.30 4.28 4.98
CA VAL A 184 -22.45 5.06 6.20
C VAL A 184 -21.15 5.78 6.50
N ILE A 185 -21.16 7.09 6.32
CA ILE A 185 -20.00 7.98 6.41
C ILE A 185 -20.25 8.99 7.54
N PRO A 186 -19.61 8.79 8.70
CA PRO A 186 -19.76 9.73 9.81
C PRO A 186 -19.11 11.08 9.47
N ILE A 187 -19.59 12.14 10.10
CA ILE A 187 -18.91 13.43 10.07
C ILE A 187 -17.70 13.36 11.02
N ASP A 188 -16.52 13.18 10.46
CA ASP A 188 -15.28 13.15 11.20
C ASP A 188 -14.63 14.55 11.22
N SER A 189 -14.40 15.09 12.41
CA SER A 189 -13.71 16.37 12.60
C SER A 189 -12.23 16.31 12.15
N ALA A 190 -11.64 15.10 12.07
CA ALA A 190 -10.29 14.88 11.57
C ALA A 190 -10.22 14.84 10.04
N ALA A 191 -11.34 14.64 9.35
CA ALA A 191 -11.37 14.69 7.90
C ALA A 191 -11.21 16.13 7.40
N PRO A 192 -10.50 16.37 6.29
CA PRO A 192 -10.42 17.70 5.71
C PRO A 192 -11.82 18.22 5.37
N LYS A 193 -12.13 19.46 5.78
CA LYS A 193 -13.43 20.10 5.55
C LYS A 193 -13.84 20.01 4.07
N GLY A 194 -15.05 19.53 3.80
CA GLY A 194 -15.60 19.38 2.47
C GLY A 194 -15.07 18.18 1.67
N ARG A 195 -14.40 17.21 2.33
CA ARG A 195 -13.85 16.02 1.68
C ARG A 195 -14.27 14.76 2.42
N ILE A 196 -14.47 13.70 1.67
CA ILE A 196 -14.54 12.32 2.18
C ILE A 196 -13.14 11.70 2.05
N ILE A 197 -12.82 10.74 2.92
CA ILE A 197 -11.50 10.12 2.96
C ILE A 197 -11.29 9.16 1.79
N LEU A 198 -10.04 8.90 1.45
CA LEU A 198 -9.65 8.11 0.29
C LEU A 198 -10.35 6.74 0.18
N PRO A 199 -10.45 5.89 1.23
CA PRO A 199 -11.15 4.61 1.11
C PRO A 199 -12.62 4.74 0.72
N GLN A 200 -13.29 5.79 1.20
CA GLN A 200 -14.70 6.06 0.86
C GLN A 200 -14.83 6.45 -0.61
N GLN A 201 -13.94 7.33 -1.12
CA GLN A 201 -13.92 7.73 -2.53
C GLN A 201 -13.68 6.54 -3.46
N GLN A 202 -12.74 5.65 -3.09
CA GLN A 202 -12.40 4.45 -3.87
C GLN A 202 -13.58 3.48 -3.94
N VAL A 203 -14.28 3.25 -2.83
CA VAL A 203 -15.45 2.37 -2.78
C VAL A 203 -16.59 2.95 -3.62
N ILE A 204 -16.88 4.27 -3.52
CA ILE A 204 -17.89 4.92 -4.36
C ILE A 204 -17.55 4.73 -5.84
N ARG A 205 -16.29 4.95 -6.23
CA ARG A 205 -15.85 4.80 -7.61
C ARG A 205 -15.99 3.36 -8.10
N ASP A 206 -15.56 2.37 -7.31
CA ASP A 206 -15.63 0.96 -7.67
C ASP A 206 -17.09 0.47 -7.84
N LEU A 207 -18.02 0.96 -6.99
CA LEU A 207 -19.44 0.69 -7.13
C LEU A 207 -20.03 1.29 -8.42
N LEU A 208 -19.70 2.54 -8.73
CA LEU A 208 -20.13 3.18 -9.97
C LEU A 208 -19.61 2.46 -11.22
N ASP A 209 -18.34 2.06 -11.22
CA ASP A 209 -17.73 1.30 -12.29
C ASP A 209 -18.36 -0.10 -12.46
N SER A 210 -18.99 -0.65 -11.41
CA SER A 210 -19.75 -1.90 -11.43
C SER A 210 -21.20 -1.73 -11.80
N GLY A 211 -21.67 -0.48 -11.98
CA GLY A 211 -23.04 -0.14 -12.30
C GLY A 211 -24.02 -0.25 -11.10
N ALA A 212 -23.50 -0.37 -9.88
CA ALA A 212 -24.28 -0.30 -8.66
C ALA A 212 -24.62 1.15 -8.28
N ILE A 213 -25.57 1.34 -7.38
CA ILE A 213 -26.09 2.64 -6.94
C ILE A 213 -25.63 2.91 -5.50
N PRO A 214 -24.57 3.68 -5.27
CA PRO A 214 -24.15 4.04 -3.92
C PRO A 214 -25.05 5.12 -3.34
N VAL A 215 -25.55 4.90 -2.12
CA VAL A 215 -26.34 5.86 -1.32
C VAL A 215 -25.52 6.24 -0.10
N CYS A 216 -24.99 7.47 -0.06
CA CYS A 216 -24.16 7.95 1.03
C CYS A 216 -25.02 8.63 2.11
N VAL A 217 -24.88 8.20 3.35
CA VAL A 217 -25.64 8.71 4.49
C VAL A 217 -24.78 8.85 5.73
N ARG A 218 -25.17 9.67 6.68
CA ARG A 218 -24.62 9.66 8.03
C ARG A 218 -25.25 8.54 8.85
N GLU A 219 -24.62 8.15 9.94
CA GLU A 219 -25.16 7.15 10.87
C GLU A 219 -26.53 7.51 11.40
N SER A 220 -26.79 8.82 11.64
CA SER A 220 -28.10 9.32 12.13
C SER A 220 -29.24 9.19 11.11
N GLU A 221 -28.91 9.07 9.82
CA GLU A 221 -29.89 9.00 8.73
C GLU A 221 -30.14 7.57 8.24
N LEU A 222 -29.35 6.60 8.72
CA LEU A 222 -29.39 5.22 8.22
C LEU A 222 -30.75 4.56 8.37
N ALA A 223 -31.37 4.67 9.54
CA ALA A 223 -32.68 4.01 9.80
C ALA A 223 -33.78 4.52 8.86
N ASP A 224 -33.86 5.83 8.65
CA ASP A 224 -34.86 6.42 7.77
C ASP A 224 -34.52 6.14 6.29
N THR A 225 -33.24 6.10 5.93
CA THR A 225 -32.84 5.72 4.58
C THR A 225 -33.25 4.30 4.25
N LEU A 226 -32.99 3.34 5.12
CA LEU A 226 -33.40 1.94 4.91
C LEU A 226 -34.90 1.78 4.73
N LYS A 227 -35.71 2.59 5.43
CA LYS A 227 -37.20 2.59 5.28
C LYS A 227 -37.64 3.22 3.95
N ASN A 228 -37.00 4.34 3.57
CA ASN A 228 -37.41 5.14 2.43
C ASN A 228 -36.83 4.65 1.09
N LEU A 229 -35.87 3.74 1.10
CA LEU A 229 -35.25 3.22 -0.10
C LEU A 229 -36.21 2.42 -0.99
N GLY A 230 -37.31 1.91 -0.41
CA GLY A 230 -38.32 1.14 -1.13
C GLY A 230 -37.88 -0.25 -1.58
N THR A 231 -36.64 -0.58 -1.42
CA THR A 231 -36.04 -1.88 -1.72
C THR A 231 -34.89 -2.18 -0.74
N LYS A 232 -34.64 -3.47 -0.54
CA LYS A 232 -33.57 -3.91 0.36
C LYS A 232 -32.20 -3.66 -0.31
N PRO A 233 -31.25 -2.93 0.32
CA PRO A 233 -29.93 -2.78 -0.22
C PRO A 233 -29.16 -4.11 -0.21
N LYS A 234 -28.33 -4.33 -1.20
CA LYS A 234 -27.48 -5.51 -1.32
C LYS A 234 -26.43 -5.58 -0.21
N LEU A 235 -25.90 -4.42 0.19
CA LEU A 235 -24.79 -4.28 1.11
C LEU A 235 -24.86 -2.94 1.85
N VAL A 236 -24.49 -2.95 3.13
CA VAL A 236 -24.18 -1.74 3.90
C VAL A 236 -22.68 -1.73 4.22
N ILE A 237 -22.01 -0.62 3.91
CA ILE A 237 -20.58 -0.41 4.18
C ILE A 237 -20.44 0.76 5.13
N THR A 238 -19.78 0.57 6.27
CA THR A 238 -19.66 1.58 7.31
C THR A 238 -18.22 1.95 7.66
N ASP A 239 -18.03 3.09 8.29
CA ASP A 239 -16.80 3.41 8.96
C ASP A 239 -16.67 2.64 10.28
N SER A 240 -15.46 2.20 10.62
CA SER A 240 -15.22 1.40 11.82
C SER A 240 -15.55 2.15 13.13
N GLN A 241 -15.54 3.49 13.12
CA GLN A 241 -15.85 4.30 14.28
C GLN A 241 -17.32 4.19 14.71
N VAL A 242 -18.22 4.01 13.74
CA VAL A 242 -19.68 3.91 13.96
C VAL A 242 -20.23 2.48 13.76
N PHE A 243 -19.34 1.49 13.75
CA PHE A 243 -19.68 0.11 13.44
C PHE A 243 -20.76 -0.45 14.38
N LYS A 244 -20.64 -0.21 15.70
CA LYS A 244 -21.59 -0.72 16.68
C LYS A 244 -23.01 -0.16 16.46
N PRO A 245 -23.26 1.16 16.47
CA PRO A 245 -24.60 1.68 16.23
C PRO A 245 -25.18 1.28 14.87
N VAL A 246 -24.33 1.20 13.82
CA VAL A 246 -24.77 0.76 12.50
C VAL A 246 -25.21 -0.70 12.53
N SER A 247 -24.48 -1.57 13.22
CA SER A 247 -24.82 -3.01 13.31
C SER A 247 -26.12 -3.27 14.06
N GLU A 248 -26.51 -2.39 14.97
CA GLU A 248 -27.78 -2.45 15.71
C GLU A 248 -29.00 -2.00 14.85
N ILE A 249 -28.75 -1.12 13.86
CA ILE A 249 -29.78 -0.60 12.95
C ILE A 249 -29.98 -1.53 11.74
N VAL A 250 -28.89 -2.09 11.18
CA VAL A 250 -28.92 -2.89 9.95
C VAL A 250 -29.47 -4.29 10.26
N PRO A 251 -30.59 -4.72 9.66
CA PRO A 251 -31.16 -6.08 9.83
C PRO A 251 -30.11 -7.17 9.49
N ASN A 252 -30.24 -8.33 10.17
CA ASN A 252 -29.27 -9.42 9.99
C ASN A 252 -29.29 -10.04 8.58
N ASP A 253 -30.34 -9.87 7.85
CA ASP A 253 -30.52 -10.35 6.48
C ASP A 253 -29.96 -9.39 5.42
N ILE A 254 -29.37 -8.26 5.85
CA ILE A 254 -28.58 -7.34 5.00
C ILE A 254 -27.10 -7.51 5.33
N LYS A 255 -26.29 -7.77 4.31
CA LYS A 255 -24.84 -7.90 4.45
C LYS A 255 -24.24 -6.58 4.95
N LEU A 256 -23.32 -6.68 5.91
CA LEU A 256 -22.69 -5.52 6.55
C LEU A 256 -21.18 -5.71 6.59
N THR A 257 -20.43 -4.72 6.13
CA THR A 257 -18.97 -4.70 6.23
C THR A 257 -18.45 -3.28 6.49
N SER A 258 -17.12 -3.09 6.51
CA SER A 258 -16.52 -1.76 6.67
C SER A 258 -15.50 -1.44 5.59
N PHE A 259 -15.26 -0.13 5.39
CA PHE A 259 -14.20 0.33 4.49
C PHE A 259 -12.84 -0.30 4.83
N SER A 260 -12.50 -0.45 6.11
CA SER A 260 -11.23 -1.03 6.55
C SER A 260 -11.10 -2.53 6.23
N ILE A 261 -12.20 -3.29 6.29
CA ILE A 261 -12.25 -4.71 5.93
C ILE A 261 -12.09 -4.85 4.41
N LEU A 262 -12.82 -4.05 3.63
CA LEU A 262 -12.70 -4.04 2.17
C LEU A 262 -11.29 -3.68 1.71
N MET A 263 -10.64 -2.71 2.35
CA MET A 263 -9.26 -2.35 2.07
C MET A 263 -8.29 -3.49 2.40
N ALA A 264 -8.47 -4.19 3.51
CA ALA A 264 -7.66 -5.36 3.87
C ALA A 264 -7.82 -6.49 2.85
N ARG A 265 -9.05 -6.74 2.37
CA ARG A 265 -9.35 -7.70 1.30
C ARG A 265 -8.67 -7.30 -0.01
N TYR A 266 -8.87 -6.08 -0.45
CA TYR A 266 -8.31 -5.56 -1.70
C TYR A 266 -6.78 -5.63 -1.72
N LYS A 267 -6.14 -5.29 -0.61
CA LYS A 267 -4.67 -5.34 -0.47
C LYS A 267 -4.13 -6.75 -0.18
N GLY A 268 -4.99 -7.74 0.05
CA GLY A 268 -4.62 -9.15 0.16
C GLY A 268 -4.15 -9.61 1.53
N PHE A 269 -4.52 -8.91 2.62
CA PHE A 269 -4.13 -9.29 3.98
C PHE A 269 -5.29 -9.56 4.93
N LEU A 270 -6.54 -9.65 4.43
CA LEU A 270 -7.75 -9.84 5.25
C LEU A 270 -7.64 -11.05 6.17
N LYS A 271 -7.32 -12.23 5.64
CA LYS A 271 -7.24 -13.47 6.42
C LYS A 271 -6.24 -13.37 7.58
N THR A 272 -5.06 -12.81 7.31
CA THR A 272 -4.03 -12.60 8.35
C THR A 272 -4.50 -11.60 9.40
N ALA A 273 -5.15 -10.51 8.99
CA ALA A 273 -5.66 -9.50 9.90
C ALA A 273 -6.80 -10.01 10.79
N VAL A 274 -7.68 -10.87 10.27
CA VAL A 274 -8.74 -11.54 11.05
C VAL A 274 -8.12 -12.44 12.12
N ASN A 275 -7.14 -13.26 11.74
CA ASN A 275 -6.43 -14.12 12.71
C ASN A 275 -5.68 -13.29 13.76
N GLY A 276 -5.05 -12.19 13.34
CA GLY A 276 -4.37 -11.26 14.26
C GLY A 276 -5.33 -10.57 15.23
N ALA A 277 -6.55 -10.23 14.81
CA ALA A 277 -7.55 -9.68 15.72
C ALA A 277 -8.00 -10.69 16.78
N ARG A 278 -8.14 -11.97 16.42
CA ARG A 278 -8.48 -13.04 17.37
C ARG A 278 -7.37 -13.27 18.42
N ALA A 279 -6.12 -12.94 18.10
CA ALA A 279 -5.02 -13.01 19.05
C ALA A 279 -5.13 -11.98 20.20
N ILE A 280 -6.03 -10.98 20.12
CA ILE A 280 -6.28 -10.03 21.20
C ILE A 280 -6.67 -10.73 22.52
N GLU A 281 -7.35 -11.87 22.46
CA GLU A 281 -7.74 -12.63 23.66
C GLU A 281 -6.56 -13.25 24.40
N SER A 282 -5.48 -13.58 23.71
CA SER A 282 -4.29 -14.18 24.26
C SER A 282 -3.28 -13.18 24.85
N LEU A 283 -3.54 -11.87 24.71
CA LEU A 283 -2.66 -10.83 25.26
C LEU A 283 -2.63 -10.86 26.79
N ASN A 284 -1.47 -10.56 27.36
CA ASN A 284 -1.26 -10.51 28.82
C ASN A 284 -1.10 -9.07 29.32
N ASP A 285 -1.27 -8.87 30.62
CA ASP A 285 -1.01 -7.55 31.24
C ASP A 285 0.47 -7.19 31.09
N GLY A 286 0.77 -5.97 30.66
CA GLY A 286 2.12 -5.50 30.38
C GLY A 286 2.65 -5.80 28.98
N ASP A 287 1.92 -6.54 28.13
CA ASP A 287 2.34 -6.82 26.76
C ASP A 287 2.58 -5.53 25.94
N LYS A 288 3.60 -5.59 25.08
CA LYS A 288 3.90 -4.51 24.12
C LYS A 288 3.05 -4.66 22.85
N ILE A 289 2.36 -3.59 22.48
CA ILE A 289 1.54 -3.52 21.27
C ILE A 289 2.07 -2.45 20.35
N LEU A 290 2.39 -2.82 19.11
CA LEU A 290 2.74 -1.87 18.06
C LEU A 290 1.48 -1.33 17.41
N ILE A 291 1.30 -0.02 17.42
CA ILE A 291 0.28 0.69 16.62
C ILE A 291 0.98 1.46 15.52
N SER A 292 0.77 1.03 14.26
CA SER A 292 1.49 1.54 13.09
C SER A 292 0.57 2.28 12.13
N GLU A 293 0.99 3.46 11.71
CA GLU A 293 0.28 4.30 10.73
C GLU A 293 1.07 4.39 9.43
N GLY A 294 0.40 4.21 8.30
CA GLY A 294 1.01 4.29 6.97
C GLY A 294 1.29 5.71 6.48
N CYS A 295 0.83 6.72 7.17
CA CYS A 295 1.00 8.13 6.84
C CYS A 295 1.41 8.96 8.05
N THR A 296 1.96 10.14 7.77
CA THR A 296 2.27 11.16 8.78
C THR A 296 1.20 12.24 8.70
N HIS A 297 0.08 12.06 9.36
CA HIS A 297 -0.94 13.11 9.48
C HIS A 297 -0.86 13.78 10.84
N HIS A 298 -1.43 14.98 10.94
CA HIS A 298 -1.46 15.70 12.22
C HIS A 298 -2.40 14.98 13.19
N ARG A 299 -1.86 14.48 14.29
CA ARG A 299 -2.64 13.78 15.34
C ARG A 299 -3.52 14.77 16.08
N GLN A 300 -4.80 14.43 16.20
CA GLN A 300 -5.76 15.20 16.98
C GLN A 300 -5.98 14.60 18.37
N CYS A 301 -6.63 15.36 19.28
CA CYS A 301 -6.85 14.95 20.67
C CYS A 301 -7.62 13.62 20.82
N ASP A 302 -8.43 13.22 19.82
CA ASP A 302 -9.24 11.99 19.81
C ASP A 302 -8.81 11.02 18.68
N ASP A 303 -7.53 10.96 18.39
CA ASP A 303 -6.98 10.09 17.36
C ASP A 303 -7.32 8.61 17.58
N ILE A 304 -7.63 7.90 16.47
CA ILE A 304 -8.07 6.50 16.54
C ILE A 304 -6.94 5.60 17.05
N GLY A 305 -5.72 5.79 16.52
CA GLY A 305 -4.57 4.92 16.81
C GLY A 305 -4.03 5.14 18.21
N THR A 306 -3.83 6.40 18.61
CA THR A 306 -3.12 6.73 19.85
C THR A 306 -4.02 6.87 21.08
N VAL A 307 -5.34 7.08 20.90
CA VAL A 307 -6.27 7.31 22.01
C VAL A 307 -7.42 6.30 22.04
N LYS A 308 -8.20 6.20 20.96
CA LYS A 308 -9.42 5.38 20.98
C LYS A 308 -9.11 3.88 21.03
N LEU A 309 -8.16 3.41 20.24
CA LEU A 309 -7.82 1.99 20.14
C LEU A 309 -7.17 1.46 21.45
N PRO A 310 -6.18 2.12 22.06
CA PRO A 310 -5.65 1.71 23.36
C PRO A 310 -6.72 1.64 24.46
N ARG A 311 -7.64 2.64 24.49
CA ARG A 311 -8.77 2.63 25.44
C ARG A 311 -9.71 1.45 25.17
N LEU A 312 -9.99 1.14 23.91
CA LEU A 312 -10.86 0.02 23.55
C LEU A 312 -10.23 -1.32 23.92
N LEU A 313 -8.94 -1.51 23.64
CA LEU A 313 -8.18 -2.70 24.04
C LEU A 313 -8.24 -2.91 25.55
N LYS A 314 -7.93 -1.87 26.34
CA LYS A 314 -8.00 -1.94 27.80
C LYS A 314 -9.42 -2.28 28.29
N ASN A 315 -10.44 -1.67 27.73
CA ASN A 315 -11.83 -1.92 28.14
C ASN A 315 -12.29 -3.33 27.79
N TYR A 316 -11.84 -3.86 26.64
CA TYR A 316 -12.21 -5.19 26.18
C TYR A 316 -11.50 -6.31 26.98
N THR A 317 -10.20 -6.17 27.20
CA THR A 317 -9.37 -7.21 27.83
C THR A 317 -9.30 -7.07 29.36
N GLY A 318 -9.56 -5.89 29.91
CA GLY A 318 -9.32 -5.57 31.32
C GLY A 318 -7.84 -5.40 31.68
N LYS A 319 -6.93 -5.42 30.71
CA LYS A 319 -5.47 -5.42 30.87
C LYS A 319 -4.86 -4.08 30.46
N ASN A 320 -3.65 -3.79 30.96
CA ASN A 320 -2.85 -2.65 30.57
C ASN A 320 -1.74 -3.08 29.62
N PHE A 321 -1.41 -2.25 28.65
CA PHE A 321 -0.44 -2.54 27.61
C PHE A 321 0.58 -1.41 27.48
N GLU A 322 1.81 -1.75 27.10
CA GLU A 322 2.80 -0.80 26.63
C GLU A 322 2.53 -0.51 25.14
N ILE A 323 2.07 0.70 24.83
CA ILE A 323 1.75 1.10 23.46
C ILE A 323 2.95 1.79 22.83
N VAL A 324 3.47 1.21 21.74
CA VAL A 324 4.52 1.79 20.89
C VAL A 324 3.90 2.21 19.57
N THR A 325 4.14 3.44 19.15
CA THR A 325 3.58 3.97 17.90
C THR A 325 4.65 4.17 16.85
N SER A 326 4.33 3.87 15.59
CA SER A 326 5.15 4.20 14.43
C SER A 326 4.32 4.86 13.34
N SER A 327 4.94 5.71 12.50
CA SER A 327 4.23 6.43 11.45
C SER A 327 5.04 6.57 10.16
N GLY A 328 4.34 6.67 9.02
CA GLY A 328 4.96 6.86 7.72
C GLY A 328 5.88 5.69 7.34
N LYS A 329 7.16 5.99 7.11
CA LYS A 329 8.18 4.99 6.71
C LYS A 329 8.82 4.25 7.90
N ASP A 330 8.57 4.71 9.12
CA ASP A 330 9.18 4.18 10.35
C ASP A 330 8.43 2.95 10.87
N PHE A 331 8.55 1.83 10.15
CA PHE A 331 8.08 0.54 10.65
C PHE A 331 9.25 -0.21 11.30
N PRO A 332 9.14 -0.64 12.60
CA PRO A 332 10.27 -1.20 13.34
C PRO A 332 10.95 -2.37 12.64
N ASN A 333 12.28 -2.45 12.77
CA ASN A 333 13.03 -3.58 12.22
C ASN A 333 12.96 -4.81 13.11
N ASN A 334 13.04 -4.63 14.43
CA ASN A 334 12.83 -5.70 15.40
C ASN A 334 11.36 -5.72 15.83
N LEU A 335 10.64 -6.76 15.47
CA LEU A 335 9.23 -6.94 15.81
C LEU A 335 9.02 -7.96 16.92
N SER A 336 10.01 -8.80 17.25
CA SER A 336 9.87 -9.89 18.23
C SER A 336 9.58 -9.44 19.66
N GLU A 337 9.73 -8.14 19.96
CA GLU A 337 9.39 -7.58 21.26
C GLU A 337 7.88 -7.26 21.42
N PHE A 338 7.09 -7.34 20.34
CA PHE A 338 5.66 -7.04 20.37
C PHE A 338 4.82 -8.31 20.45
N SER A 339 3.74 -8.25 21.20
CA SER A 339 2.73 -9.33 21.28
C SER A 339 1.64 -9.18 20.20
N LEU A 340 1.46 -7.99 19.63
CA LEU A 340 0.51 -7.69 18.57
C LEU A 340 0.93 -6.46 17.78
N ALA A 341 0.78 -6.49 16.47
CA ALA A 341 0.92 -5.34 15.59
C ALA A 341 -0.44 -4.94 15.00
N ILE A 342 -0.88 -3.71 15.26
CA ILE A 342 -2.14 -3.16 14.74
C ILE A 342 -1.82 -2.02 13.79
N HIS A 343 -2.08 -2.22 12.49
CA HIS A 343 -1.82 -1.23 11.45
C HIS A 343 -3.07 -0.38 11.16
N CYS A 344 -2.92 0.85 10.72
CA CYS A 344 -4.05 1.62 10.17
C CYS A 344 -4.60 0.95 8.89
N GLY A 345 -5.66 1.52 8.28
CA GLY A 345 -6.25 1.01 7.03
C GLY A 345 -5.31 1.00 5.81
N ALA A 346 -4.08 1.51 5.96
CA ALA A 346 -3.03 1.55 4.94
C ALA A 346 -3.46 2.23 3.62
N CYS A 347 -4.39 3.17 3.65
CA CYS A 347 -4.94 3.81 2.46
C CYS A 347 -3.89 4.57 1.62
N MET A 348 -2.82 5.06 2.26
CA MET A 348 -1.73 5.80 1.60
C MET A 348 -0.54 4.91 1.18
N LEU A 349 -0.53 3.64 1.58
CA LEU A 349 0.50 2.67 1.21
C LEU A 349 0.02 1.82 0.02
N ASN A 350 0.92 1.45 -0.88
CA ASN A 350 0.59 0.45 -1.90
C ASN A 350 0.47 -0.95 -1.26
N SER A 351 -0.10 -1.89 -2.02
CA SER A 351 -0.35 -3.25 -1.50
C SER A 351 0.94 -3.97 -1.10
N ARG A 352 2.05 -3.76 -1.84
CA ARG A 352 3.33 -4.40 -1.54
C ARG A 352 3.90 -3.95 -0.20
N GLU A 353 3.82 -2.66 0.09
CA GLU A 353 4.37 -2.15 1.35
C GLU A 353 3.60 -2.70 2.56
N VAL A 354 2.26 -2.71 2.53
CA VAL A 354 1.50 -3.24 3.66
C VAL A 354 1.68 -4.76 3.81
N ILE A 355 1.76 -5.50 2.71
CA ILE A 355 2.06 -6.94 2.73
C ILE A 355 3.46 -7.21 3.27
N SER A 356 4.45 -6.40 2.90
CA SER A 356 5.81 -6.52 3.46
C SER A 356 5.83 -6.29 4.97
N ARG A 357 5.11 -5.28 5.48
CA ARG A 357 4.97 -5.04 6.94
C ARG A 357 4.28 -6.21 7.63
N MET A 358 3.21 -6.72 7.06
CA MET A 358 2.48 -7.88 7.55
C MET A 358 3.40 -9.12 7.61
N ASN A 359 4.09 -9.45 6.50
CA ASN A 359 4.97 -10.62 6.46
C ASN A 359 6.09 -10.52 7.50
N ARG A 360 6.72 -9.37 7.65
CA ARG A 360 7.74 -9.14 8.69
C ARG A 360 7.21 -9.37 10.10
N SER A 361 5.96 -8.97 10.37
CA SER A 361 5.30 -9.22 11.65
C SER A 361 5.07 -10.71 11.86
N VAL A 362 4.48 -11.39 10.88
CA VAL A 362 4.18 -12.83 10.93
C VAL A 362 5.46 -13.67 11.02
N ASP A 363 6.48 -13.35 10.22
CA ASP A 363 7.78 -14.04 10.21
C ASP A 363 8.51 -13.88 11.56
N SER A 364 8.24 -12.81 12.30
CA SER A 364 8.72 -12.59 13.68
C SER A 364 7.83 -13.24 14.75
N GLY A 365 6.81 -14.01 14.36
CA GLY A 365 5.85 -14.64 15.28
C GLY A 365 4.84 -13.67 15.88
N VAL A 366 4.72 -12.44 15.37
CA VAL A 366 3.86 -11.40 15.91
C VAL A 366 2.55 -11.32 15.11
N PRO A 367 1.38 -11.56 15.73
CA PRO A 367 0.08 -11.40 15.07
C PRO A 367 -0.08 -9.99 14.48
N PHE A 368 -0.70 -9.91 13.28
CA PHE A 368 -0.91 -8.66 12.57
C PHE A 368 -2.38 -8.44 12.26
N THR A 369 -2.89 -7.26 12.59
CA THR A 369 -4.27 -6.84 12.26
C THR A 369 -4.34 -5.38 11.84
N ASN A 370 -5.53 -4.87 11.51
CA ASN A 370 -5.75 -3.45 11.29
C ASN A 370 -6.78 -2.86 12.26
N TYR A 371 -6.82 -1.51 12.33
CA TYR A 371 -7.72 -0.76 13.22
C TYR A 371 -9.17 -1.24 13.11
N GLY A 372 -9.71 -1.30 11.89
CA GLY A 372 -11.12 -1.62 11.68
C GLY A 372 -11.47 -3.06 12.02
N ILE A 373 -10.61 -4.02 11.71
CA ILE A 373 -10.81 -5.43 12.02
C ILE A 373 -10.68 -5.66 13.53
N ALA A 374 -9.69 -5.03 14.19
CA ALA A 374 -9.56 -5.08 15.64
C ALA A 374 -10.78 -4.48 16.35
N ILE A 375 -11.29 -3.33 15.88
CA ILE A 375 -12.51 -2.70 16.43
C ILE A 375 -13.73 -3.60 16.21
N ALA A 376 -13.90 -4.17 15.01
CA ALA A 376 -15.01 -5.07 14.70
C ALA A 376 -14.98 -6.32 15.61
N TYR A 377 -13.81 -6.88 15.84
CA TYR A 377 -13.61 -8.02 16.74
C TYR A 377 -14.02 -7.67 18.18
N MET A 378 -13.44 -6.62 18.75
CA MET A 378 -13.73 -6.20 20.12
C MET A 378 -15.17 -5.74 20.33
N ARG A 379 -15.91 -5.44 19.26
CA ARG A 379 -17.35 -5.13 19.29
C ARG A 379 -18.25 -6.33 19.02
N GLY A 380 -17.68 -7.53 18.77
CA GLY A 380 -18.43 -8.76 18.49
C GLY A 380 -19.13 -8.79 17.14
N ILE A 381 -18.65 -8.00 16.16
CA ILE A 381 -19.29 -7.82 14.84
C ILE A 381 -18.45 -8.40 13.71
N LEU A 382 -17.23 -8.87 14.02
CA LEU A 382 -16.26 -9.27 13.00
C LEU A 382 -16.81 -10.39 12.10
N ASP A 383 -17.34 -11.46 12.67
CA ASP A 383 -17.80 -12.63 11.90
C ASP A 383 -18.90 -12.25 10.92
N ARG A 384 -19.91 -11.47 11.36
CA ARG A 384 -20.94 -10.90 10.48
C ARG A 384 -20.35 -10.04 9.35
N SER A 385 -19.26 -9.33 9.64
CA SER A 385 -18.68 -8.37 8.70
C SER A 385 -17.82 -9.01 7.61
N ILE A 386 -17.43 -10.27 7.79
CA ILE A 386 -16.60 -11.02 6.86
C ILE A 386 -17.31 -12.20 6.22
N GLU A 387 -18.51 -12.58 6.67
CA GLU A 387 -19.28 -13.74 6.17
C GLU A 387 -19.44 -13.78 4.64
N MET A 388 -19.45 -12.61 3.99
CA MET A 388 -19.58 -12.50 2.55
C MET A 388 -18.30 -12.83 1.75
N PHE A 389 -17.17 -13.06 2.45
CA PHE A 389 -15.87 -13.33 1.83
C PHE A 389 -15.43 -14.80 2.03
N ASP A 390 -16.21 -15.62 2.70
CA ASP A 390 -15.89 -17.02 3.03
C ASP A 390 -16.33 -18.02 1.95
N GLU A 391 -16.66 -17.56 0.72
CA GLU A 391 -17.00 -18.41 -0.43
C GLU A 391 -15.77 -18.78 -1.27
#